data_80344950f7f6961c43c23eb64d905a45
#
_entry.id   80344950f7f6961c43c23eb64d905a45
#
_cell.length_a   1.000
_cell.length_b   1.000
_cell.length_c   1.000
_cell.angle_alpha   90.00
_cell.angle_beta   90.00
_cell.angle_gamma   90.00
#
_symmetry.space_group_name_H-M   'P 1'
#
loop_
_entity.id
_entity.type
_entity.pdbx_description
1 polymer ?
#
loop_
_entity_poly.entity_id
_entity_poly.type
_entity_poly.pdbx_seq_one_letter_code
_entity_poly.pdbx_strand_id
1 'polypeptide(L)'
;VFISKEKLQLQSKCNFLRSNLLKELDRNQILDAEAYLDSSVNKKTKDNRVYYNFDLRSITLDKSKRNIFLFPNVIWDGDIPEKDTIFSGLVDWITETIKFAAMHKDINLYIRFHPAETSWYKDSVKLQDIIIPLTSDIVADNVFFILSGDNIDLYDVIPEIDLLVLYDGILSIESAYLKKPFMLASTGRFSVDGFGSIPKNKVEYFDALINYDPSPIDLEYVYQLGLKLTYIYHFLISVPIPSISNNVTDFGVDLTKCNASNLDLDNNNKLQRMLGLS
;
A
#
# COMPACT_ATOMS: atom_id res chain seq x y z
N VAL A 1 4.11 -6.34 -22.76
CA VAL A 1 4.96 -5.16 -22.58
C VAL A 1 6.29 -5.61 -22.02
N PHE A 2 7.37 -5.43 -22.79
CA PHE A 2 8.73 -5.81 -22.36
C PHE A 2 9.28 -4.67 -21.49
N ILE A 3 9.54 -4.96 -20.22
CA ILE A 3 10.28 -4.05 -19.34
C ILE A 3 11.76 -4.22 -19.68
N SER A 4 12.41 -3.19 -20.23
CA SER A 4 13.85 -3.26 -20.50
C SER A 4 14.63 -3.30 -19.17
N LYS A 5 15.72 -4.07 -19.14
CA LYS A 5 16.62 -4.16 -17.95
C LYS A 5 17.10 -2.79 -17.47
N GLU A 6 17.22 -1.83 -18.36
CA GLU A 6 17.73 -0.48 -18.09
C GLU A 6 16.70 0.43 -17.44
N LYS A 7 15.40 0.15 -17.60
CA LYS A 7 14.31 0.94 -17.00
C LYS A 7 13.91 0.43 -15.61
N LEU A 8 14.39 -0.71 -15.18
CA LEU A 8 14.06 -1.31 -13.88
C LEU A 8 15.03 -0.83 -12.81
N GLN A 9 14.84 0.39 -12.34
CA GLN A 9 15.47 0.84 -11.11
C GLN A 9 14.66 0.30 -9.93
N LEU A 10 14.95 -0.93 -9.56
CA LEU A 10 14.50 -1.48 -8.30
C LEU A 10 15.38 -0.90 -7.20
N GLN A 11 14.81 -0.13 -6.33
CA GLN A 11 15.48 0.35 -5.13
C GLN A 11 15.71 -0.79 -4.11
N SER A 12 14.98 -1.90 -4.25
CA SER A 12 15.30 -3.14 -3.56
C SER A 12 16.56 -3.78 -4.15
N LYS A 13 17.60 -3.96 -3.33
CA LYS A 13 18.82 -4.69 -3.67
C LYS A 13 18.58 -6.19 -3.90
N CYS A 14 17.34 -6.66 -3.88
CA CYS A 14 16.99 -8.07 -4.01
C CYS A 14 17.05 -8.52 -5.47
N ASN A 15 18.10 -9.23 -5.84
CA ASN A 15 18.28 -9.81 -7.18
C ASN A 15 17.12 -10.75 -7.57
N PHE A 16 16.52 -11.43 -6.60
CA PHE A 16 15.38 -12.32 -6.82
C PHE A 16 14.16 -11.54 -7.33
N LEU A 17 13.79 -10.46 -6.65
CA LEU A 17 12.66 -9.62 -7.06
C LEU A 17 12.89 -9.06 -8.47
N ARG A 18 14.08 -8.50 -8.70
CA ARG A 18 14.46 -7.93 -10.00
C ARG A 18 14.37 -8.95 -11.13
N SER A 19 14.91 -10.16 -10.93
CA SER A 19 14.89 -11.21 -11.94
C SER A 19 13.47 -11.68 -12.26
N ASN A 20 12.58 -11.74 -11.27
CA ASN A 20 11.20 -12.17 -11.47
C ASN A 20 10.33 -11.08 -12.09
N LEU A 21 10.57 -9.80 -11.80
CA LEU A 21 9.86 -8.70 -12.48
C LEU A 21 10.17 -8.63 -13.99
N LEU A 22 11.33 -9.14 -14.41
CA LEU A 22 11.69 -9.20 -15.82
C LEU A 22 11.00 -10.35 -16.57
N LYS A 23 10.44 -11.33 -15.87
CA LYS A 23 9.73 -12.46 -16.48
C LYS A 23 8.29 -12.08 -16.79
N GLU A 24 7.75 -12.63 -17.86
CA GLU A 24 6.30 -12.58 -18.08
C GLU A 24 5.62 -13.62 -17.19
N LEU A 25 4.43 -13.26 -16.68
CA LEU A 25 3.56 -14.21 -16.01
C LEU A 25 2.86 -15.08 -17.06
N ASP A 26 2.75 -16.37 -16.77
CA ASP A 26 1.87 -17.24 -17.55
C ASP A 26 0.41 -17.01 -17.16
N ARG A 27 -0.51 -17.64 -17.92
CA ARG A 27 -1.94 -17.45 -17.72
C ARG A 27 -2.42 -17.86 -16.32
N ASN A 28 -1.89 -18.93 -15.74
CA ASN A 28 -2.30 -19.39 -14.42
C ASN A 28 -1.81 -18.44 -13.34
N GLN A 29 -0.58 -17.94 -13.47
CA GLN A 29 0.00 -16.95 -12.56
C GLN A 29 -0.78 -15.63 -12.58
N ILE A 30 -1.26 -15.21 -13.74
CA ILE A 30 -2.14 -14.03 -13.89
C ILE A 30 -3.45 -14.29 -13.15
N LEU A 31 -4.10 -15.43 -13.40
CA LEU A 31 -5.37 -15.78 -12.74
C LEU A 31 -5.25 -15.88 -11.22
N ASP A 32 -4.14 -16.42 -10.72
CA ASP A 32 -3.86 -16.48 -9.28
C ASP A 32 -3.73 -15.08 -8.67
N ALA A 33 -2.98 -14.19 -9.33
CA ALA A 33 -2.79 -12.82 -8.88
C ALA A 33 -4.10 -12.01 -8.93
N GLU A 34 -4.88 -12.14 -9.99
CA GLU A 34 -6.19 -11.50 -10.14
C GLU A 34 -7.18 -12.01 -9.08
N ALA A 35 -7.25 -13.33 -8.85
CA ALA A 35 -8.12 -13.91 -7.84
C ALA A 35 -7.76 -13.44 -6.42
N TYR A 36 -6.47 -13.32 -6.13
CA TYR A 36 -6.00 -12.77 -4.86
C TYR A 36 -6.46 -11.31 -4.68
N LEU A 37 -6.22 -10.47 -5.68
CA LEU A 37 -6.57 -9.04 -5.62
C LEU A 37 -8.09 -8.83 -5.62
N ASP A 38 -8.83 -9.57 -6.44
CA ASP A 38 -10.30 -9.52 -6.43
C ASP A 38 -10.85 -9.87 -5.03
N SER A 39 -10.29 -10.89 -4.39
CA SER A 39 -10.70 -11.26 -3.04
C SER A 39 -10.33 -10.20 -1.99
N SER A 40 -9.18 -9.53 -2.16
CA SER A 40 -8.75 -8.45 -1.27
C SER A 40 -9.66 -7.23 -1.40
N VAL A 41 -9.88 -6.77 -2.62
CA VAL A 41 -10.69 -5.58 -2.92
C VAL A 41 -12.17 -5.81 -2.62
N ASN A 42 -12.72 -6.95 -3.00
CA ASN A 42 -14.15 -7.28 -2.80
C ASN A 42 -14.44 -7.95 -1.45
N LYS A 43 -13.46 -8.04 -0.54
CA LYS A 43 -13.63 -8.61 0.82
C LYS A 43 -14.18 -10.05 0.82
N LYS A 44 -13.95 -10.81 -0.24
CA LYS A 44 -14.42 -12.20 -0.36
C LYS A 44 -13.57 -13.17 0.47
N THR A 45 -12.36 -12.80 0.83
CA THR A 45 -11.55 -13.59 1.76
C THR A 45 -11.92 -13.21 3.17
N LYS A 46 -12.37 -14.20 3.95
CA LYS A 46 -12.37 -14.15 5.42
C LYS A 46 -10.95 -14.24 5.98
N ASP A 47 -9.99 -13.63 5.33
CA ASP A 47 -8.70 -13.42 5.96
C ASP A 47 -8.98 -12.53 7.16
N ASN A 48 -8.50 -12.91 8.33
CA ASN A 48 -8.83 -12.37 9.66
C ASN A 48 -8.51 -10.87 9.85
N ARG A 49 -8.39 -10.13 8.78
CA ARG A 49 -8.33 -8.67 8.72
C ARG A 49 -9.73 -8.09 8.82
N VAL A 50 -10.47 -8.45 9.88
CA VAL A 50 -11.75 -7.81 10.18
C VAL A 50 -11.48 -6.39 10.67
N TYR A 51 -11.20 -5.50 9.72
CA TYR A 51 -11.05 -4.08 10.00
C TYR A 51 -12.39 -3.37 10.14
N TYR A 52 -13.51 -4.03 9.81
CA TYR A 52 -14.80 -3.38 9.64
C TYR A 52 -15.88 -4.09 10.46
N ASN A 53 -16.50 -3.35 11.36
CA ASN A 53 -17.81 -3.70 11.90
C ASN A 53 -18.89 -3.26 10.90
N PHE A 54 -20.06 -3.86 10.97
CA PHE A 54 -21.12 -3.86 9.95
C PHE A 54 -21.82 -2.52 9.65
N ASP A 55 -21.46 -1.42 10.29
CA ASP A 55 -22.04 -0.08 10.04
C ASP A 55 -21.02 0.80 9.29
N LEU A 56 -20.93 0.61 7.98
CA LEU A 56 -20.05 1.41 7.12
C LEU A 56 -20.65 2.79 6.89
N ARG A 57 -19.87 3.84 7.18
CA ARG A 57 -20.21 5.21 6.81
C ARG A 57 -19.78 5.49 5.38
N SER A 58 -20.66 6.13 4.61
CA SER A 58 -20.31 6.71 3.32
C SER A 58 -19.67 8.09 3.49
N ILE A 59 -18.67 8.39 2.69
CA ILE A 59 -18.14 9.75 2.54
C ILE A 59 -18.70 10.30 1.25
N THR A 60 -19.31 11.48 1.34
CA THR A 60 -19.71 12.24 0.16
C THR A 60 -18.59 13.19 -0.23
N LEU A 61 -18.01 13.02 -1.41
CA LEU A 61 -16.96 13.88 -1.93
C LEU A 61 -17.55 15.08 -2.66
N ASP A 62 -16.95 16.25 -2.46
CA ASP A 62 -17.28 17.45 -3.24
C ASP A 62 -16.62 17.36 -4.62
N LYS A 63 -17.43 17.06 -5.64
CA LYS A 63 -16.98 16.90 -7.03
C LYS A 63 -16.55 18.22 -7.71
N SER A 64 -16.77 19.38 -7.06
CA SER A 64 -16.28 20.67 -7.55
C SER A 64 -14.80 20.91 -7.24
N LYS A 65 -14.22 20.10 -6.36
CA LYS A 65 -12.83 20.17 -5.93
C LYS A 65 -12.11 18.86 -6.24
N ARG A 66 -10.79 18.94 -6.29
CA ARG A 66 -9.95 17.76 -6.41
C ARG A 66 -9.89 17.04 -5.07
N ASN A 67 -10.33 15.79 -5.04
CA ASN A 67 -10.35 14.96 -3.83
C ASN A 67 -9.11 14.07 -3.77
N ILE A 68 -8.23 14.39 -2.83
CA ILE A 68 -6.95 13.71 -2.62
C ILE A 68 -7.04 12.92 -1.33
N PHE A 69 -6.72 11.64 -1.38
CA PHE A 69 -6.65 10.78 -0.21
C PHE A 69 -5.21 10.41 0.11
N LEU A 70 -4.81 10.69 1.34
CA LEU A 70 -3.51 10.38 1.88
C LEU A 70 -3.62 9.18 2.82
N PHE A 71 -2.84 8.15 2.53
CA PHE A 71 -2.84 6.89 3.26
C PHE A 71 -1.46 6.67 3.90
N PRO A 72 -1.28 7.10 5.14
CA PRO A 72 -0.06 6.80 5.87
C PRO A 72 -0.02 5.34 6.29
N ASN A 73 1.20 4.82 6.40
CA ASN A 73 1.43 3.55 7.07
C ASN A 73 1.18 3.71 8.58
N VAL A 74 1.07 2.58 9.29
CA VAL A 74 1.13 2.58 10.76
C VAL A 74 2.51 3.04 11.21
N ILE A 75 2.59 3.72 12.37
CA ILE A 75 3.84 4.34 12.83
C ILE A 75 4.99 3.34 13.03
N TRP A 76 4.67 2.10 13.41
CA TRP A 76 5.65 1.04 13.61
C TRP A 76 6.14 0.38 12.32
N ASP A 77 5.57 0.74 11.17
CA ASP A 77 5.86 0.18 9.85
C ASP A 77 6.42 1.26 8.90
N GLY A 78 6.18 2.53 9.24
CA GLY A 78 6.35 3.66 8.33
C GLY A 78 7.79 4.12 8.13
N ASP A 79 8.59 4.12 9.17
CA ASP A 79 9.95 4.67 9.18
C ASP A 79 11.02 3.57 9.17
N ILE A 80 11.10 2.86 8.06
CA ILE A 80 12.25 1.97 7.83
C ILE A 80 13.43 2.84 7.40
N PRO A 81 14.59 2.78 8.10
CA PRO A 81 15.74 3.65 7.84
C PRO A 81 16.33 3.58 6.43
N GLU A 82 15.97 2.56 5.67
CA GLU A 82 16.47 2.33 4.31
C GLU A 82 15.59 2.96 3.21
N LYS A 83 14.48 3.63 3.59
CA LYS A 83 13.59 4.29 2.61
C LYS A 83 14.16 5.64 2.23
N ASP A 84 14.38 5.84 0.94
CA ASP A 84 14.60 7.16 0.40
C ASP A 84 13.27 7.90 0.34
N THR A 85 13.17 9.00 1.06
CA THR A 85 12.01 9.86 1.04
C THR A 85 12.42 11.31 0.87
N ILE A 86 11.58 12.08 0.19
CA ILE A 86 11.77 13.52 0.03
C ILE A 86 11.41 14.32 1.30
N PHE A 87 10.86 13.65 2.29
CA PHE A 87 10.50 14.18 3.61
C PHE A 87 11.38 13.55 4.69
N SER A 88 11.48 14.20 5.86
CA SER A 88 12.29 13.70 6.98
C SER A 88 11.67 12.47 7.68
N GLY A 89 10.51 12.02 7.24
CA GLY A 89 9.78 10.87 7.77
C GLY A 89 8.28 11.03 7.62
N LEU A 90 7.55 10.04 8.14
CA LEU A 90 6.10 9.93 8.01
C LEU A 90 5.35 11.15 8.56
N VAL A 91 5.75 11.63 9.75
CA VAL A 91 5.11 12.78 10.44
C VAL A 91 5.36 14.08 9.65
N ASP A 92 6.60 14.31 9.19
CA ASP A 92 6.97 15.47 8.38
C ASP A 92 6.16 15.50 7.08
N TRP A 93 6.10 14.37 6.39
CA TRP A 93 5.32 14.24 5.16
C TRP A 93 3.85 14.64 5.34
N ILE A 94 3.17 14.08 6.34
CA ILE A 94 1.75 14.35 6.58
C ILE A 94 1.55 15.82 6.96
N THR A 95 2.37 16.33 7.89
CA THR A 95 2.28 17.71 8.40
C THR A 95 2.48 18.73 7.28
N GLU A 96 3.51 18.55 6.45
CA GLU A 96 3.78 19.43 5.32
C GLU A 96 2.67 19.35 4.26
N THR A 97 2.11 18.16 4.02
CA THR A 97 0.98 17.99 3.10
C THR A 97 -0.28 18.71 3.62
N ILE A 98 -0.57 18.63 4.92
CA ILE A 98 -1.68 19.35 5.55
C ILE A 98 -1.50 20.87 5.42
N LYS A 99 -0.32 21.40 5.73
CA LYS A 99 -0.01 22.83 5.59
C LYS A 99 -0.23 23.29 4.15
N PHE A 100 0.25 22.51 3.19
CA PHE A 100 0.08 22.82 1.77
C PHE A 100 -1.39 22.83 1.38
N ALA A 101 -2.15 21.79 1.72
CA ALA A 101 -3.57 21.68 1.40
C ALA A 101 -4.41 22.81 2.01
N ALA A 102 -4.11 23.23 3.24
CA ALA A 102 -4.80 24.33 3.90
C ALA A 102 -4.71 25.65 3.14
N MET A 103 -3.64 25.86 2.35
CA MET A 103 -3.45 27.06 1.53
C MET A 103 -4.10 26.95 0.14
N HIS A 104 -4.57 25.77 -0.27
CA HIS A 104 -5.11 25.50 -1.62
C HIS A 104 -6.57 25.03 -1.52
N LYS A 105 -7.50 25.96 -1.72
CA LYS A 105 -8.95 25.73 -1.49
C LYS A 105 -9.65 24.96 -2.60
N ASP A 106 -8.99 24.74 -3.72
CA ASP A 106 -9.43 23.97 -4.87
C ASP A 106 -9.22 22.46 -4.72
N ILE A 107 -8.52 22.05 -3.65
CA ILE A 107 -8.35 20.64 -3.28
C ILE A 107 -9.01 20.33 -1.94
N ASN A 108 -9.49 19.11 -1.78
CA ASN A 108 -9.87 18.50 -0.51
C ASN A 108 -8.85 17.41 -0.17
N LEU A 109 -8.26 17.49 1.01
CA LEU A 109 -7.33 16.49 1.51
C LEU A 109 -7.99 15.63 2.59
N TYR A 110 -8.08 14.35 2.35
CA TYR A 110 -8.57 13.35 3.30
C TYR A 110 -7.39 12.53 3.80
N ILE A 111 -7.13 12.50 5.09
CA ILE A 111 -6.09 11.69 5.71
C ILE A 111 -6.75 10.47 6.36
N ARG A 112 -6.53 9.28 5.80
CA ARG A 112 -7.08 8.04 6.32
C ARG A 112 -6.05 7.31 7.18
N PHE A 113 -6.17 7.43 8.49
CA PHE A 113 -5.32 6.67 9.42
C PHE A 113 -5.62 5.17 9.35
N HIS A 114 -4.58 4.38 9.50
CA HIS A 114 -4.67 2.95 9.24
C HIS A 114 -5.50 2.22 10.32
N PRO A 115 -6.50 1.41 9.95
CA PRO A 115 -7.39 0.76 10.92
C PRO A 115 -6.66 -0.22 11.86
N ALA A 116 -5.49 -0.76 11.49
CA ALA A 116 -4.69 -1.60 12.36
C ALA A 116 -4.27 -0.91 13.67
N GLU A 117 -4.14 0.41 13.68
CA GLU A 117 -3.81 1.17 14.89
C GLU A 117 -4.86 1.00 16.01
N THR A 118 -6.08 0.65 15.66
CA THR A 118 -7.16 0.42 16.62
C THR A 118 -7.47 -1.07 16.80
N SER A 119 -7.31 -1.86 15.75
CA SER A 119 -7.72 -3.27 15.75
C SER A 119 -6.63 -4.23 16.22
N TRP A 120 -5.34 -3.98 15.89
CA TRP A 120 -4.26 -4.92 16.18
C TRP A 120 -3.52 -4.60 17.47
N TYR A 121 -3.09 -3.36 17.66
CA TYR A 121 -2.26 -2.93 18.78
C TYR A 121 -2.92 -1.74 19.49
N LYS A 122 -3.99 -2.05 20.24
CA LYS A 122 -4.83 -1.02 20.90
C LYS A 122 -4.06 -0.08 21.82
N ASP A 123 -3.00 -0.58 22.44
CA ASP A 123 -2.17 0.16 23.40
C ASP A 123 -0.94 0.81 22.76
N SER A 124 -0.77 0.69 21.43
CA SER A 124 0.33 1.36 20.72
C SER A 124 0.05 2.83 20.51
N VAL A 125 1.13 3.59 20.30
CA VAL A 125 1.03 4.98 19.86
C VAL A 125 0.38 5.00 18.46
N LYS A 126 -0.68 5.78 18.32
CA LYS A 126 -1.39 5.95 17.05
C LYS A 126 -0.89 7.20 16.33
N LEU A 127 -0.72 7.11 15.05
CA LEU A 127 -0.27 8.24 14.23
C LEU A 127 -1.26 9.42 14.32
N GLN A 128 -2.56 9.15 14.38
CA GLN A 128 -3.58 10.20 14.56
C GLN A 128 -3.41 10.99 15.85
N ASP A 129 -2.96 10.35 16.94
CA ASP A 129 -2.77 11.01 18.25
C ASP A 129 -1.52 11.93 18.26
N ILE A 130 -0.67 11.81 17.24
CA ILE A 130 0.47 12.70 16.99
C ILE A 130 0.06 13.82 16.02
N ILE A 131 -0.53 13.46 14.88
CA ILE A 131 -0.78 14.40 13.78
C ILE A 131 -1.86 15.42 14.14
N ILE A 132 -2.97 15.00 14.73
CA ILE A 132 -4.09 15.90 15.01
C ILE A 132 -3.69 17.02 15.98
N PRO A 133 -3.04 16.75 17.13
CA PRO A 133 -2.54 17.82 17.99
C PRO A 133 -1.47 18.69 17.34
N LEU A 134 -0.57 18.09 16.56
CA LEU A 134 0.53 18.81 15.90
C LEU A 134 0.05 19.80 14.83
N THR A 135 -1.13 19.58 14.28
CA THR A 135 -1.73 20.42 13.23
C THR A 135 -2.97 21.19 13.69
N SER A 136 -3.21 21.25 15.01
CA SER A 136 -4.42 21.85 15.58
C SER A 136 -4.55 23.36 15.39
N ASP A 137 -3.44 24.06 15.14
CA ASP A 137 -3.38 25.48 14.85
C ASP A 137 -3.63 25.80 13.36
N ILE A 138 -3.67 24.78 12.50
CA ILE A 138 -3.94 24.93 11.07
C ILE A 138 -5.45 24.98 10.86
N VAL A 139 -5.98 26.18 10.61
CA VAL A 139 -7.40 26.37 10.30
C VAL A 139 -7.64 26.06 8.82
N ALA A 140 -8.28 24.93 8.53
CA ALA A 140 -8.60 24.53 7.18
C ALA A 140 -9.96 23.83 7.11
N ASP A 141 -10.80 24.26 6.19
CA ASP A 141 -12.13 23.69 5.90
C ASP A 141 -12.11 22.61 4.81
N ASN A 142 -10.94 22.36 4.26
CA ASN A 142 -10.67 21.41 3.16
C ASN A 142 -9.69 20.29 3.56
N VAL A 143 -9.41 20.12 4.86
CA VAL A 143 -8.62 19.03 5.40
C VAL A 143 -9.48 18.19 6.32
N PHE A 144 -9.58 16.91 6.05
CA PHE A 144 -10.47 15.97 6.73
C PHE A 144 -9.68 14.79 7.28
N PHE A 145 -9.90 14.47 8.55
CA PHE A 145 -9.33 13.30 9.20
C PHE A 145 -10.34 12.16 9.24
N ILE A 146 -9.95 11.01 8.74
CA ILE A 146 -10.66 9.75 8.85
C ILE A 146 -9.87 8.91 9.86
N LEU A 147 -10.41 8.76 11.05
CA LEU A 147 -9.71 8.12 12.15
C LEU A 147 -9.54 6.62 11.94
N SER A 148 -8.57 6.03 12.62
CA SER A 148 -8.29 4.58 12.53
C SER A 148 -9.47 3.72 13.00
N GLY A 149 -10.34 4.26 13.89
CA GLY A 149 -11.57 3.61 14.36
C GLY A 149 -12.80 3.86 13.49
N ASP A 150 -12.71 4.74 12.49
CA ASP A 150 -13.87 5.05 11.63
C ASP A 150 -14.13 3.89 10.68
N ASN A 151 -15.40 3.49 10.64
CA ASN A 151 -15.87 2.36 9.86
C ASN A 151 -16.28 2.79 8.45
N ILE A 152 -15.29 3.01 7.58
CA ILE A 152 -15.48 3.46 6.21
C ILE A 152 -14.93 2.41 5.26
N ASP A 153 -15.76 2.01 4.30
CA ASP A 153 -15.28 1.17 3.21
C ASP A 153 -14.48 2.02 2.21
N LEU A 154 -13.18 1.80 2.24
CA LEU A 154 -12.28 2.51 1.35
C LEU A 154 -12.54 2.16 -0.12
N TYR A 155 -12.82 0.89 -0.42
CA TYR A 155 -12.98 0.44 -1.81
C TYR A 155 -14.24 0.98 -2.48
N ASP A 156 -15.26 1.35 -1.70
CA ASP A 156 -16.43 2.06 -2.21
C ASP A 156 -16.11 3.52 -2.58
N VAL A 157 -15.11 4.11 -1.92
CA VAL A 157 -14.72 5.52 -2.13
C VAL A 157 -13.63 5.68 -3.19
N ILE A 158 -12.72 4.71 -3.33
CA ILE A 158 -11.61 4.74 -4.30
C ILE A 158 -12.05 5.14 -5.72
N PRO A 159 -13.17 4.67 -6.28
CA PRO A 159 -13.61 5.09 -7.62
C PRO A 159 -13.82 6.61 -7.77
N GLU A 160 -14.17 7.29 -6.69
CA GLU A 160 -14.48 8.73 -6.68
C GLU A 160 -13.26 9.61 -6.36
N ILE A 161 -12.12 9.01 -5.95
CA ILE A 161 -10.90 9.73 -5.58
C ILE A 161 -10.15 10.17 -6.85
N ASP A 162 -9.66 11.41 -6.88
CA ASP A 162 -8.88 11.92 -8.01
C ASP A 162 -7.40 11.51 -7.92
N LEU A 163 -6.83 11.46 -6.72
CA LEU A 163 -5.45 11.05 -6.49
C LEU A 163 -5.30 10.35 -5.14
N LEU A 164 -4.75 9.14 -5.19
CA LEU A 164 -4.29 8.43 -4.00
C LEU A 164 -2.82 8.77 -3.73
N VAL A 165 -2.52 9.20 -2.51
CA VAL A 165 -1.16 9.50 -2.08
C VAL A 165 -0.78 8.55 -0.97
N LEU A 166 0.19 7.70 -1.24
CA LEU A 166 0.61 6.60 -0.39
C LEU A 166 2.04 6.85 0.11
N TYR A 167 2.35 6.45 1.33
CA TYR A 167 3.74 6.45 1.76
C TYR A 167 4.49 5.28 1.15
N ASP A 168 3.98 4.07 1.38
CA ASP A 168 4.37 2.79 0.77
C ASP A 168 3.29 1.76 1.18
N GLY A 169 3.18 0.62 0.52
CA GLY A 169 2.32 -0.45 0.99
C GLY A 169 1.49 -1.14 -0.09
N ILE A 170 0.74 -2.16 0.37
CA ILE A 170 -0.06 -3.04 -0.49
C ILE A 170 -1.16 -2.29 -1.25
N LEU A 171 -1.64 -1.17 -0.71
CA LEU A 171 -2.68 -0.36 -1.34
C LEU A 171 -2.23 0.18 -2.72
N SER A 172 -0.92 0.31 -2.98
CA SER A 172 -0.41 0.65 -4.31
C SER A 172 -0.72 -0.44 -5.35
N ILE A 173 -0.61 -1.71 -4.94
CA ILE A 173 -0.92 -2.86 -5.79
C ILE A 173 -2.45 -2.93 -6.03
N GLU A 174 -3.24 -2.72 -4.99
CA GLU A 174 -4.71 -2.72 -5.08
C GLU A 174 -5.19 -1.54 -5.93
N SER A 175 -4.55 -0.37 -5.82
CA SER A 175 -4.83 0.79 -6.67
C SER A 175 -4.50 0.51 -8.13
N ALA A 176 -3.39 -0.16 -8.41
CA ALA A 176 -3.01 -0.60 -9.74
C ALA A 176 -4.04 -1.58 -10.33
N TYR A 177 -4.51 -2.53 -9.52
CA TYR A 177 -5.56 -3.48 -9.91
C TYR A 177 -6.87 -2.78 -10.26
N LEU A 178 -7.24 -1.75 -9.50
CA LEU A 178 -8.41 -0.90 -9.74
C LEU A 178 -8.19 0.13 -10.86
N LYS A 179 -7.01 0.15 -11.48
CA LYS A 179 -6.60 1.14 -12.49
C LYS A 179 -6.77 2.58 -12.01
N LYS A 180 -6.52 2.81 -10.72
CA LYS A 180 -6.56 4.14 -10.11
C LYS A 180 -5.18 4.76 -10.08
N PRO A 181 -5.05 6.03 -10.48
CA PRO A 181 -3.80 6.78 -10.38
C PRO A 181 -3.38 6.92 -8.93
N PHE A 182 -2.09 6.72 -8.64
CA PHE A 182 -1.54 6.93 -7.32
C PHE A 182 -0.13 7.51 -7.37
N MET A 183 0.26 8.13 -6.27
CA MET A 183 1.58 8.70 -6.05
C MET A 183 2.19 8.08 -4.78
N LEU A 184 3.47 7.72 -4.84
CA LEU A 184 4.24 7.23 -3.71
C LEU A 184 5.12 8.36 -3.17
N ALA A 185 4.97 8.71 -1.90
CA ALA A 185 5.74 9.77 -1.24
C ALA A 185 7.08 9.27 -0.69
N SER A 186 7.29 7.96 -0.65
CA SER A 186 8.58 7.37 -0.28
C SER A 186 8.93 6.22 -1.23
N THR A 187 10.20 5.86 -1.23
CA THR A 187 10.66 4.68 -1.94
C THR A 187 10.68 3.48 -1.01
N GLY A 188 10.17 2.37 -1.46
CA GLY A 188 10.05 1.15 -0.69
C GLY A 188 9.98 -0.08 -1.58
N ARG A 189 9.45 -1.18 -1.05
CA ARG A 189 9.40 -2.47 -1.76
C ARG A 189 8.54 -2.45 -3.03
N PHE A 190 7.60 -1.52 -3.14
CA PHE A 190 6.70 -1.38 -4.30
C PHE A 190 7.11 -0.24 -5.25
N SER A 191 8.22 0.45 -4.97
CA SER A 191 8.71 1.54 -5.81
C SER A 191 9.47 1.00 -7.00
N VAL A 192 8.73 0.68 -8.06
CA VAL A 192 9.25 0.18 -9.33
C VAL A 192 9.02 1.24 -10.41
N ASP A 193 9.97 1.43 -11.31
CA ASP A 193 9.83 2.39 -12.41
C ASP A 193 8.54 2.17 -13.20
N GLY A 194 7.75 3.23 -13.34
CA GLY A 194 6.47 3.18 -14.00
C GLY A 194 5.32 2.62 -13.17
N PHE A 195 5.58 2.26 -11.90
CA PHE A 195 4.53 1.82 -10.98
C PHE A 195 4.02 3.00 -10.16
N GLY A 196 3.09 3.76 -10.72
CA GLY A 196 2.59 5.01 -10.16
C GLY A 196 3.53 6.19 -10.37
N SER A 197 3.20 7.31 -9.74
CA SER A 197 4.03 8.52 -9.75
C SER A 197 4.96 8.52 -8.54
N ILE A 198 6.25 8.79 -8.75
CA ILE A 198 7.26 8.88 -7.67
C ILE A 198 7.97 10.23 -7.83
N PRO A 199 7.54 11.28 -7.09
CA PRO A 199 8.18 12.59 -7.11
C PRO A 199 9.63 12.50 -6.62
N LYS A 200 10.53 13.27 -7.22
CA LYS A 200 11.96 13.27 -6.86
C LYS A 200 12.30 14.29 -5.77
N ASN A 201 11.41 15.24 -5.51
CA ASN A 201 11.58 16.31 -4.54
C ASN A 201 10.23 16.89 -4.10
N LYS A 202 10.24 17.74 -3.06
CA LYS A 202 9.02 18.38 -2.52
C LYS A 202 8.28 19.24 -3.56
N VAL A 203 9.00 19.87 -4.49
CA VAL A 203 8.37 20.73 -5.52
C VAL A 203 7.52 19.88 -6.45
N GLU A 204 8.07 18.78 -6.97
CA GLU A 204 7.34 17.85 -7.81
C GLU A 204 6.16 17.21 -7.06
N TYR A 205 6.35 16.90 -5.76
CA TYR A 205 5.30 16.33 -4.92
C TYR A 205 4.12 17.29 -4.76
N PHE A 206 4.39 18.54 -4.38
CA PHE A 206 3.34 19.53 -4.16
C PHE A 206 2.68 20.00 -5.47
N ASP A 207 3.45 20.09 -6.54
CA ASP A 207 2.88 20.36 -7.87
C ASP A 207 1.91 19.25 -8.28
N ALA A 208 2.26 18.00 -8.05
CA ALA A 208 1.38 16.87 -8.37
C ALA A 208 0.08 16.88 -7.55
N LEU A 209 0.05 17.39 -6.33
CA LEU A 209 -1.21 17.50 -5.58
C LEU A 209 -2.23 18.40 -6.30
N ILE A 210 -1.76 19.44 -6.98
CA ILE A 210 -2.62 20.39 -7.70
C ILE A 210 -2.81 19.99 -9.16
N ASN A 211 -1.70 19.68 -9.84
CA ASN A 211 -1.64 19.59 -11.30
C ASN A 211 -1.47 18.16 -11.81
N TYR A 212 -1.62 17.14 -10.94
CA TYR A 212 -1.46 15.76 -11.35
C TYR A 212 -2.32 15.43 -12.56
N ASP A 213 -1.67 15.04 -13.63
CA ASP A 213 -2.31 14.55 -14.85
C ASP A 213 -2.01 13.04 -14.99
N PRO A 214 -3.02 12.17 -14.90
CA PRO A 214 -2.81 10.73 -15.08
C PRO A 214 -2.66 10.35 -16.55
N SER A 215 -2.95 11.23 -17.51
CA SER A 215 -2.97 10.89 -18.95
C SER A 215 -1.65 10.34 -19.51
N PRO A 216 -0.46 10.72 -19.00
CA PRO A 216 0.80 10.12 -19.42
C PRO A 216 1.04 8.70 -18.86
N ILE A 217 0.24 8.27 -17.86
CA ILE A 217 0.42 6.99 -17.21
C ILE A 217 -0.31 5.91 -18.00
N ASP A 218 0.44 4.91 -18.45
CA ASP A 218 -0.15 3.69 -18.99
C ASP A 218 -0.73 2.84 -17.84
N LEU A 219 -2.01 3.05 -17.54
CA LEU A 219 -2.70 2.32 -16.47
C LEU A 219 -2.76 0.82 -16.73
N GLU A 220 -2.73 0.37 -17.99
CA GLU A 220 -2.64 -1.05 -18.29
C GLU A 220 -1.26 -1.61 -17.92
N TYR A 221 -0.20 -0.87 -18.22
CA TYR A 221 1.14 -1.23 -17.78
C TYR A 221 1.25 -1.29 -16.25
N VAL A 222 0.69 -0.29 -15.55
CA VAL A 222 0.65 -0.26 -14.07
C VAL A 222 -0.12 -1.46 -13.52
N TYR A 223 -1.26 -1.80 -14.12
CA TYR A 223 -2.04 -3.00 -13.78
C TYR A 223 -1.21 -4.28 -13.92
N GLN A 224 -0.53 -4.46 -15.05
CA GLN A 224 0.32 -5.63 -15.28
C GLN A 224 1.49 -5.72 -14.29
N LEU A 225 2.09 -4.59 -13.94
CA LEU A 225 3.10 -4.53 -12.87
C LEU A 225 2.51 -4.91 -11.51
N GLY A 226 1.29 -4.46 -11.20
CA GLY A 226 0.56 -4.82 -9.99
C GLY A 226 0.35 -6.32 -9.88
N LEU A 227 -0.06 -6.99 -10.96
CA LEU A 227 -0.18 -8.45 -11.01
C LEU A 227 1.16 -9.15 -10.76
N LYS A 228 2.23 -8.68 -11.41
CA LYS A 228 3.59 -9.25 -11.20
C LYS A 228 4.04 -9.11 -9.75
N LEU A 229 3.89 -7.94 -9.17
CA LEU A 229 4.22 -7.70 -7.77
C LEU A 229 3.39 -8.57 -6.83
N THR A 230 2.08 -8.68 -7.08
CA THR A 230 1.19 -9.57 -6.32
C THR A 230 1.68 -11.02 -6.39
N TYR A 231 1.93 -11.53 -7.59
CA TYR A 231 2.38 -12.90 -7.74
C TYR A 231 3.70 -13.15 -7.03
N ILE A 232 4.67 -12.24 -7.16
CA ILE A 232 5.97 -12.34 -6.51
C ILE A 232 5.81 -12.36 -4.98
N TYR A 233 5.09 -11.38 -4.42
CA TYR A 233 5.01 -11.24 -2.96
C TYR A 233 4.12 -12.29 -2.30
N HIS A 234 3.04 -12.69 -2.92
CA HIS A 234 2.06 -13.60 -2.30
C HIS A 234 2.25 -15.06 -2.71
N PHE A 235 2.83 -15.34 -3.87
CA PHE A 235 2.97 -16.71 -4.37
C PHE A 235 4.41 -17.19 -4.49
N LEU A 236 5.38 -16.33 -4.75
CA LEU A 236 6.78 -16.74 -4.86
C LEU A 236 7.55 -16.59 -3.55
N ILE A 237 7.42 -15.44 -2.87
CA ILE A 237 8.19 -15.16 -1.64
C ILE A 237 7.50 -15.76 -0.41
N SER A 238 6.17 -15.74 -0.36
CA SER A 238 5.42 -16.30 0.78
C SER A 238 5.55 -17.81 0.83
N VAL A 239 6.14 -18.31 1.91
CA VAL A 239 6.18 -19.75 2.21
C VAL A 239 5.08 -20.05 3.21
N PRO A 240 4.09 -20.91 2.88
CA PRO A 240 3.10 -21.32 3.86
C PRO A 240 3.78 -22.16 4.95
N ILE A 241 3.73 -21.68 6.18
CA ILE A 241 4.18 -22.43 7.35
C ILE A 241 2.92 -22.88 8.11
N PRO A 242 2.50 -24.15 7.98
CA PRO A 242 1.24 -24.63 8.55
C PRO A 242 1.15 -24.50 10.06
N SER A 243 2.29 -24.41 10.75
CA SER A 243 2.38 -24.27 12.20
C SER A 243 2.19 -22.82 12.71
N ILE A 244 2.14 -21.84 11.83
CA ILE A 244 1.88 -20.45 12.22
C ILE A 244 0.39 -20.19 12.11
N SER A 245 -0.22 -19.80 13.22
CA SER A 245 -1.62 -19.38 13.25
C SER A 245 -1.80 -18.10 12.42
N ASN A 246 -2.74 -18.11 11.50
CA ASN A 246 -3.12 -16.92 10.73
C ASN A 246 -4.08 -15.99 11.50
N ASN A 247 -4.37 -16.26 12.78
CA ASN A 247 -5.15 -15.35 13.61
C ASN A 247 -4.32 -14.12 13.93
N VAL A 248 -4.75 -12.98 13.43
CA VAL A 248 -4.09 -11.68 13.64
C VAL A 248 -4.00 -11.29 15.12
N THR A 249 -4.88 -11.85 15.95
CA THR A 249 -4.89 -11.63 17.41
C THR A 249 -3.97 -12.57 18.17
N ASP A 250 -3.46 -13.61 17.51
CA ASP A 250 -2.63 -14.63 18.14
C ASP A 250 -1.52 -15.08 17.17
N PHE A 251 -0.46 -14.30 17.09
CA PHE A 251 0.76 -14.67 16.37
C PHE A 251 1.52 -15.77 17.13
N GLY A 252 0.82 -16.83 17.48
CA GLY A 252 1.39 -18.00 18.14
C GLY A 252 1.87 -19.02 17.11
N VAL A 253 3.01 -19.65 17.41
CA VAL A 253 3.42 -20.85 16.69
C VAL A 253 2.66 -22.04 17.29
N ASP A 254 1.78 -22.65 16.53
CA ASP A 254 1.13 -23.89 16.95
C ASP A 254 2.11 -25.06 16.80
N LEU A 255 2.82 -25.35 17.89
CA LEU A 255 3.82 -26.42 17.93
C LEU A 255 3.22 -27.82 17.67
N THR A 256 1.90 -28.00 17.83
CA THR A 256 1.26 -29.29 17.51
C THR A 256 1.19 -29.55 16.01
N LYS A 257 1.25 -28.49 15.21
CA LYS A 257 1.31 -28.54 13.74
C LYS A 257 2.73 -28.42 13.18
N CYS A 258 3.71 -28.20 14.05
CA CYS A 258 5.12 -28.24 13.68
C CYS A 258 5.54 -29.69 13.41
N ASN A 259 5.63 -30.03 12.14
CA ASN A 259 6.23 -31.29 11.71
C ASN A 259 7.56 -30.97 11.02
N ALA A 260 8.61 -31.69 11.33
CA ALA A 260 9.92 -31.54 10.71
C ALA A 260 9.83 -31.62 9.16
N SER A 261 8.92 -32.45 8.64
CA SER A 261 8.67 -32.55 7.19
C SER A 261 8.08 -31.26 6.56
N ASN A 262 7.42 -30.39 7.35
CA ASN A 262 6.89 -29.12 6.87
C ASN A 262 7.97 -28.03 6.75
N LEU A 263 9.09 -28.21 7.45
CA LEU A 263 10.27 -27.35 7.42
C LEU A 263 11.43 -28.00 6.65
N ASP A 264 11.23 -29.23 6.19
CA ASP A 264 12.25 -29.95 5.43
C ASP A 264 12.44 -29.29 4.06
N LEU A 265 13.66 -28.85 3.82
CA LEU A 265 14.09 -28.24 2.56
C LEU A 265 13.85 -29.18 1.37
N ASP A 266 14.05 -30.48 1.53
CA ASP A 266 13.92 -31.47 0.46
C ASP A 266 12.47 -31.68 0.01
N ASN A 267 11.50 -31.41 0.90
CA ASN A 267 10.06 -31.54 0.63
C ASN A 267 9.37 -30.20 0.37
N ASN A 268 10.07 -29.07 0.55
CA ASN A 268 9.50 -27.74 0.36
C ASN A 268 10.07 -27.09 -0.91
N ASN A 269 9.54 -27.45 -2.06
CA ASN A 269 9.95 -26.91 -3.37
C ASN A 269 9.93 -25.36 -3.42
N LYS A 270 9.08 -24.72 -2.63
CA LYS A 270 8.97 -23.26 -2.56
C LYS A 270 10.14 -22.65 -1.80
N LEU A 271 10.52 -23.27 -0.68
CA LEU A 271 11.68 -22.86 0.11
C LEU A 271 12.99 -23.11 -0.68
N GLN A 272 13.08 -24.24 -1.38
CA GLN A 272 14.24 -24.55 -2.26
C GLN A 272 14.42 -23.48 -3.34
N ARG A 273 13.31 -23.07 -4.01
CA ARG A 273 13.35 -22.00 -5.03
C ARG A 273 13.78 -20.65 -4.45
N MET A 274 13.30 -20.29 -3.25
CA MET A 274 13.69 -19.05 -2.58
C MET A 274 15.19 -19.03 -2.25
N LEU A 275 15.76 -20.18 -1.89
CA LEU A 275 17.16 -20.31 -1.56
C LEU A 275 18.05 -20.56 -2.79
N GLY A 276 17.46 -20.63 -3.98
CA GLY A 276 18.19 -20.87 -5.22
C GLY A 276 18.79 -22.28 -5.34
N LEU A 277 18.17 -23.26 -4.67
CA LEU A 277 18.60 -24.66 -4.61
C LEU A 277 17.90 -25.54 -5.67
N SER A 278 17.01 -24.98 -6.48
CA SER A 278 16.27 -25.68 -7.55
C SER A 278 16.20 -24.83 -8.82
#